data_f95716e7a86523548d5245419d18db9d
#
_entry.id   f95716e7a86523548d5245419d18db9d
#
_cell.length_a   1.000
_cell.length_b   1.000
_cell.length_c   1.000
_cell.angle_alpha   90.00
_cell.angle_beta   90.00
_cell.angle_gamma   90.00
#
_symmetry.space_group_name_H-M   'P 1'
#
loop_
_entity.id
_entity.type
_entity.pdbx_description
1 polymer ?
#
loop_
_entity_poly.entity_id
_entity_poly.type
_entity_poly.pdbx_seq_one_letter_code
_entity_poly.pdbx_strand_id
1 'polypeptide(L)'
;MVTLTIDDKQVSVEKDATIYEAAKQVGINIPILCHDKKLKPFGACRMCLVEVEQMKGRLIPACTTPVTEGMIVRSTTPAVEKARKLVLELLLLNHPLDCPVCDKGGDCELQNLAYDHKVIVNRLNDEKFHHEIDYNNPLIERDQNRCVLCGKCVRICDEIVARGALTFMNRGIETKIGTEFDGPLNCEFCGSCISVCPVGALLARPFKFKSRFWALTKKKTVCGYCGTGCNITLGVKENKNVVTTIYDENQGFHNGQLCVRGRFGYQFISSDKRLLT
;
A
#
# COMPACT_ATOMS: atom_id res chain seq x y z
N MET A 1 23.62 -13.92 14.29
CA MET A 1 22.61 -13.19 15.06
C MET A 1 23.23 -11.89 15.55
N VAL A 2 22.46 -10.83 15.54
CA VAL A 2 22.86 -9.48 16.04
C VAL A 2 21.84 -9.09 17.09
N THR A 3 22.32 -8.58 18.23
CA THR A 3 21.47 -8.19 19.35
C THR A 3 21.43 -6.64 19.44
N LEU A 4 20.22 -6.09 19.52
CA LEU A 4 19.98 -4.68 19.63
C LEU A 4 18.84 -4.39 20.62
N THR A 5 18.70 -3.13 21.00
CA THR A 5 17.61 -2.68 21.90
C THR A 5 16.72 -1.69 21.14
N ILE A 6 15.41 -1.91 21.16
CA ILE A 6 14.41 -1.00 20.55
C ILE A 6 13.38 -0.65 21.63
N ASP A 7 13.26 0.64 21.97
CA ASP A 7 12.37 1.16 23.02
C ASP A 7 12.45 0.31 24.30
N ASP A 8 13.68 0.07 24.78
CA ASP A 8 14.03 -0.71 25.99
C ASP A 8 13.74 -2.23 25.90
N LYS A 9 13.33 -2.74 24.73
CA LYS A 9 13.19 -4.18 24.47
C LYS A 9 14.39 -4.72 23.71
N GLN A 10 15.04 -5.73 24.27
CA GLN A 10 16.13 -6.44 23.61
C GLN A 10 15.59 -7.41 22.57
N VAL A 11 16.22 -7.47 21.41
CA VAL A 11 15.87 -8.39 20.32
C VAL A 11 17.13 -8.90 19.62
N SER A 12 17.13 -10.17 19.25
CA SER A 12 18.20 -10.81 18.47
C SER A 12 17.66 -11.25 17.14
N VAL A 13 18.24 -10.74 16.06
CA VAL A 13 17.81 -10.99 14.68
C VAL A 13 19.00 -11.39 13.79
N GLU A 14 18.73 -11.79 12.58
CA GLU A 14 19.77 -12.03 11.59
C GLU A 14 20.49 -10.75 11.20
N LYS A 15 21.78 -10.86 10.83
CA LYS A 15 22.65 -9.71 10.54
C LYS A 15 22.13 -8.80 9.43
N ASP A 16 21.42 -9.37 8.47
CA ASP A 16 20.89 -8.64 7.31
C ASP A 16 19.48 -8.08 7.52
N ALA A 17 18.89 -8.30 8.71
CA ALA A 17 17.59 -7.77 9.06
C ALA A 17 17.64 -6.24 9.18
N THR A 18 16.53 -5.59 8.84
CA THR A 18 16.36 -4.15 9.04
C THR A 18 15.87 -3.83 10.46
N ILE A 19 16.05 -2.58 10.89
CA ILE A 19 15.49 -2.12 12.17
C ILE A 19 13.97 -2.33 12.21
N TYR A 20 13.27 -2.15 11.08
CA TYR A 20 11.83 -2.36 10.98
C TYR A 20 11.44 -3.82 11.26
N GLU A 21 12.16 -4.77 10.68
CA GLU A 21 11.92 -6.20 10.88
C GLU A 21 12.20 -6.60 12.33
N ALA A 22 13.28 -6.09 12.92
CA ALA A 22 13.61 -6.30 14.33
C ALA A 22 12.51 -5.75 15.26
N ALA A 23 12.04 -4.52 15.02
CA ALA A 23 10.96 -3.90 15.79
C ALA A 23 9.68 -4.73 15.75
N LYS A 24 9.34 -5.27 14.58
CA LYS A 24 8.16 -6.11 14.38
C LYS A 24 8.21 -7.39 15.20
N GLN A 25 9.38 -8.02 15.38
CA GLN A 25 9.52 -9.24 16.18
C GLN A 25 9.20 -9.02 17.67
N VAL A 26 9.48 -7.82 18.19
CA VAL A 26 9.18 -7.47 19.60
C VAL A 26 7.86 -6.72 19.78
N GLY A 27 7.02 -6.70 18.71
CA GLY A 27 5.71 -6.09 18.74
C GLY A 27 5.71 -4.55 18.79
N ILE A 28 6.80 -3.91 18.34
CA ILE A 28 6.89 -2.45 18.19
C ILE A 28 6.43 -2.08 16.78
N ASN A 29 5.38 -1.27 16.70
CA ASN A 29 4.82 -0.83 15.42
C ASN A 29 5.47 0.48 14.96
N ILE A 30 6.36 0.38 13.99
CA ILE A 30 6.92 1.55 13.30
C ILE A 30 6.05 1.84 12.06
N PRO A 31 5.52 3.07 11.91
CA PRO A 31 4.64 3.39 10.77
C PRO A 31 5.38 3.33 9.44
N ILE A 32 4.74 2.78 8.42
CA ILE A 32 5.29 2.65 7.07
C ILE A 32 4.24 3.04 6.03
N LEU A 33 4.67 3.40 4.84
CA LEU A 33 3.78 3.66 3.70
C LEU A 33 4.32 3.06 2.40
N CYS A 34 5.63 3.15 2.15
CA CYS A 34 6.27 2.63 0.94
C CYS A 34 6.87 1.23 1.08
N HIS A 35 6.98 0.70 2.30
CA HIS A 35 7.49 -0.65 2.54
C HIS A 35 6.41 -1.71 2.29
N ASP A 36 6.83 -2.84 1.75
CA ASP A 36 6.04 -4.07 1.63
C ASP A 36 6.99 -5.26 1.81
N LYS A 37 6.58 -6.26 2.60
CA LYS A 37 7.45 -7.41 2.95
C LYS A 37 7.88 -8.25 1.73
N LYS A 38 7.17 -8.15 0.61
CA LYS A 38 7.46 -8.89 -0.63
C LYS A 38 8.39 -8.13 -1.57
N LEU A 39 8.63 -6.86 -1.30
CA LEU A 39 9.40 -5.96 -2.16
C LEU A 39 10.70 -5.56 -1.50
N LYS A 40 11.73 -5.33 -2.29
CA LYS A 40 13.00 -4.82 -1.78
C LYS A 40 12.79 -3.52 -0.99
N PRO A 41 13.56 -3.24 0.07
CA PRO A 41 13.48 -1.97 0.80
C PRO A 41 13.68 -0.77 -0.13
N PHE A 42 12.86 0.29 0.02
CA PHE A 42 12.89 1.45 -0.89
C PHE A 42 13.15 2.79 -0.17
N GLY A 43 12.59 2.99 1.02
CA GLY A 43 12.86 4.16 1.85
C GLY A 43 12.31 5.50 1.35
N ALA A 44 11.33 5.51 0.42
CA ALA A 44 10.84 6.75 -0.20
C ALA A 44 10.00 7.63 0.73
N CYS A 45 9.06 7.05 1.50
CA CYS A 45 8.05 7.83 2.22
C CYS A 45 8.52 8.49 3.51
N ARG A 46 9.62 8.04 4.09
CA ARG A 46 10.18 8.56 5.36
C ARG A 46 9.25 8.46 6.59
N MET A 47 8.16 7.72 6.53
CA MET A 47 7.30 7.50 7.70
C MET A 47 7.96 6.67 8.80
N CYS A 48 8.86 5.75 8.41
CA CYS A 48 9.54 4.84 9.33
C CYS A 48 10.79 5.44 10.02
N LEU A 49 10.91 6.75 10.10
CA LEU A 49 12.03 7.40 10.79
C LEU A 49 12.09 6.98 12.26
N VAL A 50 13.29 6.64 12.71
CA VAL A 50 13.64 6.33 14.10
C VAL A 50 14.92 7.05 14.50
N GLU A 51 15.15 7.19 15.77
CA GLU A 51 16.40 7.74 16.32
C GLU A 51 17.31 6.60 16.77
N VAL A 52 18.60 6.67 16.45
CA VAL A 52 19.62 5.72 16.89
C VAL A 52 20.63 6.46 17.74
N GLU A 53 20.78 6.05 19.01
CA GLU A 53 21.61 6.78 19.99
C GLU A 53 23.05 6.94 19.52
N GLN A 54 23.65 5.90 18.95
CA GLN A 54 25.03 5.93 18.43
C GLN A 54 25.21 6.88 17.22
N MET A 55 24.13 7.34 16.61
CA MET A 55 24.16 8.27 15.48
C MET A 55 23.91 9.73 15.86
N LYS A 56 24.10 10.08 17.12
CA LYS A 56 24.02 11.46 17.63
C LYS A 56 22.71 12.17 17.27
N GLY A 57 21.57 11.49 17.45
CA GLY A 57 20.24 12.07 17.22
C GLY A 57 19.82 12.18 15.73
N ARG A 58 20.56 11.55 14.80
CA ARG A 58 20.11 11.50 13.39
C ARG A 58 18.90 10.58 13.24
N LEU A 59 17.89 11.07 12.55
CA LEU A 59 16.72 10.29 12.18
C LEU A 59 17.03 9.47 10.93
N ILE A 60 16.85 8.17 11.02
CA ILE A 60 17.13 7.22 9.92
C ILE A 60 15.90 6.39 9.59
N PRO A 61 15.75 5.94 8.34
CA PRO A 61 14.60 5.12 7.92
C PRO A 61 14.79 3.67 8.38
N ALA A 62 13.97 3.21 9.31
CA ALA A 62 14.04 1.85 9.86
C ALA A 62 13.89 0.74 8.81
N CYS A 63 13.10 0.97 7.75
CA CYS A 63 12.82 -0.05 6.73
C CYS A 63 13.97 -0.34 5.75
N THR A 64 15.03 0.49 5.76
CA THR A 64 16.19 0.35 4.86
C THR A 64 17.52 0.30 5.61
N THR A 65 17.51 0.47 6.92
CA THR A 65 18.73 0.47 7.73
C THR A 65 18.95 -0.90 8.34
N PRO A 66 20.03 -1.61 7.99
CA PRO A 66 20.38 -2.88 8.62
C PRO A 66 20.75 -2.69 10.09
N VAL A 67 20.51 -3.73 10.88
CA VAL A 67 20.86 -3.74 12.30
C VAL A 67 22.35 -3.94 12.51
N THR A 68 22.86 -3.41 13.63
CA THR A 68 24.23 -3.66 14.08
C THR A 68 24.25 -4.04 15.56
N GLU A 69 25.30 -4.76 15.97
CA GLU A 69 25.44 -5.25 17.36
C GLU A 69 25.44 -4.07 18.36
N GLY A 70 24.67 -4.21 19.42
CA GLY A 70 24.55 -3.20 20.48
C GLY A 70 23.81 -1.91 20.07
N MET A 71 23.15 -1.88 18.90
CA MET A 71 22.39 -0.70 18.45
C MET A 71 21.25 -0.40 19.42
N ILE A 72 21.08 0.89 19.78
CA ILE A 72 19.98 1.37 20.61
C ILE A 72 19.09 2.26 19.76
N VAL A 73 17.85 1.82 19.56
CA VAL A 73 16.86 2.48 18.72
C VAL A 73 15.72 3.02 19.55
N ARG A 74 15.32 4.27 19.29
CA ARG A 74 14.14 4.91 19.86
C ARG A 74 13.12 5.15 18.75
N SER A 75 12.01 4.46 18.83
CA SER A 75 10.96 4.55 17.79
C SER A 75 10.00 5.71 18.05
N THR A 76 9.97 6.25 19.27
CA THR A 76 9.03 7.30 19.69
C THR A 76 9.75 8.35 20.54
N THR A 77 10.33 9.35 19.90
CA THR A 77 10.88 10.53 20.55
C THR A 77 10.18 11.79 20.05
N PRO A 78 10.27 12.94 20.76
CA PRO A 78 9.71 14.20 20.26
C PRO A 78 10.22 14.58 18.87
N ALA A 79 11.50 14.27 18.57
CA ALA A 79 12.10 14.52 17.25
C ALA A 79 11.50 13.62 16.17
N VAL A 80 11.33 12.32 16.46
CA VAL A 80 10.69 11.34 15.56
C VAL A 80 9.24 11.75 15.25
N GLU A 81 8.46 12.07 16.30
CA GLU A 81 7.06 12.47 16.13
C GLU A 81 6.91 13.76 15.32
N LYS A 82 7.75 14.75 15.58
CA LYS A 82 7.79 15.99 14.80
C LYS A 82 8.11 15.74 13.33
N ALA A 83 9.09 14.87 13.05
CA ALA A 83 9.48 14.53 11.70
C ALA A 83 8.36 13.78 10.96
N ARG A 84 7.69 12.80 11.59
CA ARG A 84 6.57 12.07 11.00
C ARG A 84 5.38 12.98 10.68
N LYS A 85 5.05 13.92 11.59
CA LYS A 85 4.01 14.93 11.33
C LYS A 85 4.35 15.80 10.12
N LEU A 86 5.58 16.28 10.01
CA LEU A 86 6.01 17.05 8.85
C LEU A 86 5.94 16.23 7.55
N VAL A 87 6.36 14.98 7.59
CA VAL A 87 6.23 14.07 6.42
C VAL A 87 4.77 13.92 6.00
N LEU A 88 3.85 13.73 6.95
CA LEU A 88 2.42 13.63 6.65
C LEU A 88 1.87 14.94 6.09
N GLU A 89 2.23 16.10 6.63
CA GLU A 89 1.85 17.40 6.08
C GLU A 89 2.32 17.56 4.63
N LEU A 90 3.56 17.15 4.32
CA LEU A 90 4.08 17.18 2.95
C LEU A 90 3.33 16.21 2.02
N LEU A 91 3.00 15.00 2.48
CA LEU A 91 2.21 14.05 1.70
C LEU A 91 0.78 14.54 1.44
N LEU A 92 0.20 15.28 2.39
CA LEU A 92 -1.14 15.85 2.30
C LEU A 92 -1.19 17.17 1.51
N LEU A 93 -0.05 17.78 1.22
CA LEU A 93 0.03 19.06 0.53
C LEU A 93 -0.70 19.01 -0.82
N ASN A 94 -0.38 18.02 -1.64
CA ASN A 94 -1.01 17.81 -2.95
C ASN A 94 -2.17 16.82 -2.94
N HIS A 95 -2.33 16.04 -1.86
CA HIS A 95 -3.36 15.02 -1.76
C HIS A 95 -4.76 15.66 -1.61
N PRO A 96 -5.78 15.24 -2.38
CA PRO A 96 -7.15 15.72 -2.18
C PRO A 96 -7.69 15.28 -0.81
N LEU A 97 -8.27 16.20 -0.06
CA LEU A 97 -8.84 15.93 1.26
C LEU A 97 -10.34 15.57 1.15
N ASP A 98 -10.69 14.79 0.16
CA ASP A 98 -12.05 14.40 -0.23
C ASP A 98 -12.36 12.92 0.10
N CYS A 99 -11.83 12.42 1.23
CA CYS A 99 -12.01 11.03 1.69
C CYS A 99 -13.46 10.51 1.62
N PRO A 100 -14.50 11.31 1.85
CA PRO A 100 -15.89 10.86 1.74
C PRO A 100 -16.27 10.36 0.34
N VAL A 101 -15.66 10.87 -0.73
CA VAL A 101 -15.91 10.45 -2.11
C VAL A 101 -14.82 9.54 -2.68
N CYS A 102 -13.79 9.22 -1.90
CA CYS A 102 -12.74 8.30 -2.29
C CYS A 102 -13.08 6.86 -1.89
N ASP A 103 -13.06 5.91 -2.81
CA ASP A 103 -13.34 4.50 -2.52
C ASP A 103 -12.32 3.82 -1.60
N LYS A 104 -11.12 4.41 -1.45
CA LYS A 104 -10.13 3.98 -0.46
C LYS A 104 -10.42 4.52 0.95
N GLY A 105 -11.34 5.46 1.11
CA GLY A 105 -11.70 6.02 2.42
C GLY A 105 -12.11 4.94 3.42
N GLY A 106 -11.47 4.92 4.60
CA GLY A 106 -11.63 3.89 5.64
C GLY A 106 -10.85 2.59 5.44
N ASP A 107 -10.10 2.48 4.33
CA ASP A 107 -9.11 1.41 4.05
C ASP A 107 -7.81 2.05 3.50
N CYS A 108 -7.50 3.26 3.94
CA CYS A 108 -6.40 4.08 3.43
C CYS A 108 -5.30 4.23 4.49
N GLU A 109 -4.09 3.74 4.18
CA GLU A 109 -2.96 3.83 5.10
C GLU A 109 -2.59 5.30 5.42
N LEU A 110 -2.66 6.21 4.42
CA LEU A 110 -2.39 7.63 4.64
C LEU A 110 -3.41 8.27 5.58
N GLN A 111 -4.69 7.95 5.42
CA GLN A 111 -5.77 8.44 6.29
C GLN A 111 -5.54 7.99 7.73
N ASN A 112 -5.26 6.70 7.94
CA ASN A 112 -5.00 6.16 9.27
C ASN A 112 -3.79 6.84 9.92
N LEU A 113 -2.68 6.97 9.19
CA LEU A 113 -1.48 7.66 9.70
C LEU A 113 -1.74 9.13 10.06
N ALA A 114 -2.56 9.84 9.27
CA ALA A 114 -2.94 11.22 9.58
C ALA A 114 -3.73 11.33 10.89
N TYR A 115 -4.64 10.40 11.15
CA TYR A 115 -5.37 10.33 12.41
C TYR A 115 -4.47 9.94 13.59
N ASP A 116 -3.64 8.89 13.44
CA ASP A 116 -2.75 8.39 14.49
C ASP A 116 -1.77 9.46 14.96
N HIS A 117 -1.22 10.23 14.03
CA HIS A 117 -0.29 11.33 14.32
C HIS A 117 -0.99 12.68 14.56
N LYS A 118 -2.32 12.72 14.60
CA LYS A 118 -3.13 13.92 14.89
C LYS A 118 -2.78 15.10 13.97
N VAL A 119 -2.64 14.83 12.67
CA VAL A 119 -2.47 15.87 11.65
C VAL A 119 -3.85 16.42 11.27
N ILE A 120 -4.32 17.41 12.03
CA ILE A 120 -5.68 17.99 11.89
C ILE A 120 -5.66 19.15 10.89
N VAL A 121 -4.60 19.94 10.91
CA VAL A 121 -4.43 21.11 10.05
C VAL A 121 -3.10 21.00 9.34
N ASN A 122 -3.11 21.17 8.03
CA ASN A 122 -1.88 21.31 7.27
C ASN A 122 -1.38 22.75 7.39
N ARG A 123 -0.21 22.95 7.98
CA ARG A 123 0.45 24.26 8.11
C ARG A 123 1.04 24.73 6.78
N LEU A 124 1.29 23.78 5.88
CA LEU A 124 1.78 24.04 4.53
C LEU A 124 0.56 24.26 3.63
N ASN A 125 0.42 25.42 3.09
CA ASN A 125 -0.67 25.77 2.17
C ASN A 125 -0.08 26.16 0.83
N ASP A 126 -0.47 25.44 -0.21
CA ASP A 126 -0.06 25.70 -1.59
C ASP A 126 -1.17 25.25 -2.56
N GLU A 127 -1.13 25.71 -3.78
CA GLU A 127 -2.02 25.22 -4.83
C GLU A 127 -1.70 23.76 -5.14
N LYS A 128 -2.76 22.93 -5.16
CA LYS A 128 -2.62 21.52 -5.47
C LYS A 128 -2.43 21.31 -6.97
N PHE A 129 -1.49 20.44 -7.33
CA PHE A 129 -1.39 20.00 -8.72
C PHE A 129 -2.66 19.28 -9.14
N HIS A 130 -3.09 19.51 -10.36
CA HIS A 130 -4.22 18.80 -10.94
C HIS A 130 -3.76 17.93 -12.11
N HIS A 131 -4.09 16.64 -12.03
CA HIS A 131 -3.89 15.69 -13.10
C HIS A 131 -5.24 15.15 -13.56
N GLU A 132 -5.38 14.91 -14.85
CA GLU A 132 -6.54 14.20 -15.36
C GLU A 132 -6.55 12.75 -14.85
N ILE A 133 -7.74 12.26 -14.49
CA ILE A 133 -7.90 10.88 -14.05
C ILE A 133 -7.93 9.98 -15.28
N ASP A 134 -7.07 8.96 -15.28
CA ASP A 134 -7.03 8.01 -16.38
C ASP A 134 -8.10 6.92 -16.24
N TYR A 135 -9.10 7.01 -17.11
CA TYR A 135 -10.20 6.07 -17.24
C TYR A 135 -10.07 5.14 -18.47
N ASN A 136 -8.97 5.17 -19.21
CA ASN A 136 -8.82 4.39 -20.45
C ASN A 136 -8.80 2.88 -20.19
N ASN A 137 -8.42 2.45 -19.00
CA ASN A 137 -8.40 1.04 -18.65
C ASN A 137 -9.76 0.57 -18.09
N PRO A 138 -10.34 -0.55 -18.58
CA PRO A 138 -11.65 -1.00 -18.15
C PRO A 138 -11.69 -1.54 -16.71
N LEU A 139 -10.56 -1.97 -16.15
CA LEU A 139 -10.48 -2.63 -14.84
C LEU A 139 -9.76 -1.79 -13.78
N ILE A 140 -8.86 -0.91 -14.20
CA ILE A 140 -7.97 -0.15 -13.30
C ILE A 140 -8.15 1.34 -13.57
N GLU A 141 -8.57 2.08 -12.56
CA GLU A 141 -8.55 3.53 -12.55
C GLU A 141 -7.24 4.02 -11.98
N ARG A 142 -6.64 5.05 -12.60
CA ARG A 142 -5.42 5.70 -12.12
C ARG A 142 -5.70 7.18 -11.85
N ASP A 143 -5.60 7.59 -10.60
CA ASP A 143 -5.75 8.98 -10.16
C ASP A 143 -4.43 9.48 -9.55
N GLN A 144 -3.67 10.24 -10.34
CA GLN A 144 -2.38 10.78 -9.90
C GLN A 144 -2.52 11.84 -8.80
N ASN A 145 -3.67 12.50 -8.69
CA ASN A 145 -3.93 13.48 -7.63
C ASN A 145 -3.85 12.85 -6.23
N ARG A 146 -4.11 11.55 -6.14
CA ARG A 146 -4.08 10.76 -4.89
C ARG A 146 -2.76 10.03 -4.68
N CYS A 147 -1.84 10.11 -5.64
CA CYS A 147 -0.59 9.36 -5.56
C CYS A 147 0.38 10.02 -4.56
N VAL A 148 0.93 9.21 -3.66
CA VAL A 148 1.96 9.62 -2.69
C VAL A 148 3.37 9.16 -3.10
N LEU A 149 3.56 8.78 -4.34
CA LEU A 149 4.84 8.36 -4.94
C LEU A 149 5.59 7.28 -4.13
N CYS A 150 4.87 6.42 -3.45
CA CYS A 150 5.46 5.36 -2.62
C CYS A 150 6.17 4.25 -3.44
N GLY A 151 5.91 4.14 -4.73
CA GLY A 151 6.53 3.21 -5.65
C GLY A 151 6.14 1.73 -5.49
N LYS A 152 5.23 1.37 -4.58
CA LYS A 152 4.82 -0.03 -4.39
C LYS A 152 4.27 -0.64 -5.70
N CYS A 153 3.45 0.11 -6.44
CA CYS A 153 2.82 -0.37 -7.68
C CYS A 153 3.82 -0.62 -8.81
N VAL A 154 4.84 0.21 -8.93
CA VAL A 154 5.93 0.03 -9.90
C VAL A 154 6.70 -1.24 -9.54
N ARG A 155 7.16 -1.33 -8.29
CA ARG A 155 8.01 -2.43 -7.83
C ARG A 155 7.29 -3.78 -7.83
N ILE A 156 6.01 -3.84 -7.45
CA ILE A 156 5.29 -5.12 -7.52
C ILE A 156 5.06 -5.57 -8.95
N CYS A 157 4.86 -4.63 -9.88
CA CYS A 157 4.70 -4.93 -11.29
C CYS A 157 6.00 -5.46 -11.91
N ASP A 158 7.14 -4.95 -11.45
CA ASP A 158 8.47 -5.37 -11.93
C ASP A 158 9.00 -6.59 -11.16
N GLU A 159 9.14 -6.51 -9.84
CA GLU A 159 9.83 -7.51 -9.01
C GLU A 159 9.04 -8.82 -8.85
N ILE A 160 7.70 -8.76 -8.80
CA ILE A 160 6.85 -9.93 -8.52
C ILE A 160 6.09 -10.40 -9.75
N VAL A 161 5.46 -9.48 -10.49
CA VAL A 161 4.68 -9.81 -11.69
C VAL A 161 5.57 -9.95 -12.92
N ALA A 162 6.77 -9.35 -12.91
CA ALA A 162 7.74 -9.32 -14.00
C ALA A 162 7.17 -8.74 -15.32
N ARG A 163 6.25 -7.76 -15.23
CA ARG A 163 5.64 -7.13 -16.41
C ARG A 163 6.19 -5.72 -16.68
N GLY A 164 6.57 -4.97 -15.62
CA GLY A 164 7.13 -3.62 -15.75
C GLY A 164 6.21 -2.59 -16.43
N ALA A 165 4.88 -2.76 -16.34
CA ALA A 165 3.92 -1.90 -17.06
C ALA A 165 3.75 -0.51 -16.45
N LEU A 166 4.24 -0.28 -15.24
CA LEU A 166 4.22 1.01 -14.54
C LEU A 166 5.63 1.46 -14.24
N THR A 167 5.90 2.74 -14.38
CA THR A 167 7.21 3.34 -14.11
C THR A 167 7.09 4.71 -13.47
N PHE A 168 8.19 5.20 -12.88
CA PHE A 168 8.32 6.61 -12.53
C PHE A 168 8.62 7.42 -13.79
N MET A 169 7.83 8.46 -14.01
CA MET A 169 8.02 9.41 -15.12
C MET A 169 8.38 10.77 -14.56
N ASN A 170 9.14 11.52 -15.33
CA ASN A 170 9.66 12.83 -14.97
C ASN A 170 10.53 12.77 -13.68
N ARG A 171 10.85 13.91 -13.11
CA ARG A 171 11.63 14.04 -11.87
C ARG A 171 11.23 15.29 -11.09
N GLY A 172 11.64 15.32 -9.82
CA GLY A 172 11.30 16.44 -8.93
C GLY A 172 9.79 16.51 -8.69
N ILE A 173 9.26 17.71 -8.71
CA ILE A 173 7.85 18.00 -8.42
C ILE A 173 6.88 17.43 -9.48
N GLU A 174 7.36 17.25 -10.71
CA GLU A 174 6.56 16.68 -11.81
C GLU A 174 6.56 15.15 -11.83
N THR A 175 7.22 14.51 -10.88
CA THR A 175 7.27 13.05 -10.82
C THR A 175 5.86 12.46 -10.71
N LYS A 176 5.54 11.52 -11.59
CA LYS A 176 4.29 10.76 -11.57
C LYS A 176 4.52 9.28 -11.83
N ILE A 177 3.55 8.44 -11.47
CA ILE A 177 3.55 7.04 -11.88
C ILE A 177 2.78 6.94 -13.20
N GLY A 178 3.47 6.53 -14.24
CA GLY A 178 2.92 6.47 -15.59
C GLY A 178 3.20 5.15 -16.28
N THR A 179 2.90 5.16 -17.55
CA THR A 179 3.13 4.09 -18.51
C THR A 179 4.13 4.55 -19.56
N GLU A 180 4.66 3.63 -20.32
CA GLU A 180 5.58 3.95 -21.40
C GLU A 180 4.99 5.01 -22.35
N PHE A 181 5.72 6.11 -22.56
CA PHE A 181 5.32 7.27 -23.37
C PHE A 181 3.94 7.87 -23.03
N ASP A 182 3.50 7.79 -21.77
CA ASP A 182 2.14 8.19 -21.35
C ASP A 182 1.01 7.47 -22.14
N GLY A 183 1.33 6.33 -22.73
CA GLY A 183 0.37 5.51 -23.47
C GLY A 183 -0.62 4.78 -22.57
N PRO A 184 -1.54 3.99 -23.15
CA PRO A 184 -2.48 3.19 -22.38
C PRO A 184 -1.75 2.13 -21.54
N LEU A 185 -2.37 1.74 -20.42
CA LEU A 185 -1.80 0.71 -19.55
C LEU A 185 -1.85 -0.67 -20.24
N ASN A 186 -0.72 -1.08 -20.81
CA ASN A 186 -0.52 -2.38 -21.45
C ASN A 186 0.01 -3.40 -20.43
N CYS A 187 -0.89 -4.18 -19.82
CA CYS A 187 -0.53 -5.11 -18.75
C CYS A 187 -1.41 -6.38 -18.74
N GLU A 188 -1.11 -7.27 -17.79
CA GLU A 188 -1.85 -8.53 -17.57
C GLU A 188 -3.14 -8.36 -16.74
N PHE A 189 -3.48 -7.16 -16.35
CA PHE A 189 -4.66 -6.82 -15.52
C PHE A 189 -4.78 -7.66 -14.23
N CYS A 190 -3.68 -8.08 -13.65
CA CYS A 190 -3.66 -8.90 -12.43
C CYS A 190 -4.14 -8.15 -11.18
N GLY A 191 -4.16 -6.80 -11.21
CA GLY A 191 -4.57 -5.95 -10.10
C GLY A 191 -3.62 -5.94 -8.90
N SER A 192 -2.39 -6.46 -9.04
CA SER A 192 -1.40 -6.44 -7.95
C SER A 192 -1.02 -5.01 -7.54
N CYS A 193 -0.96 -4.08 -8.50
CA CYS A 193 -0.73 -2.66 -8.24
C CYS A 193 -1.83 -2.01 -7.38
N ILE A 194 -3.10 -2.39 -7.59
CA ILE A 194 -4.23 -1.94 -6.76
C ILE A 194 -4.07 -2.48 -5.33
N SER A 195 -3.70 -3.76 -5.21
CA SER A 195 -3.61 -4.44 -3.92
C SER A 195 -2.59 -3.81 -2.97
N VAL A 196 -1.48 -3.30 -3.51
CA VAL A 196 -0.40 -2.70 -2.71
C VAL A 196 -0.49 -1.18 -2.60
N CYS A 197 -1.42 -0.55 -3.33
CA CYS A 197 -1.57 0.90 -3.27
C CYS A 197 -2.10 1.32 -1.90
N PRO A 198 -1.34 2.12 -1.12
CA PRO A 198 -1.74 2.49 0.24
C PRO A 198 -2.84 3.57 0.26
N VAL A 199 -3.12 4.17 -0.88
CA VAL A 199 -4.07 5.28 -1.07
C VAL A 199 -5.04 5.01 -2.23
N GLY A 200 -5.91 5.96 -2.56
CA GLY A 200 -6.88 5.85 -3.64
C GLY A 200 -6.35 6.16 -5.05
N ALA A 201 -5.02 6.10 -5.27
CA ALA A 201 -4.43 6.41 -6.57
C ALA A 201 -4.65 5.32 -7.62
N LEU A 202 -4.79 4.06 -7.20
CA LEU A 202 -5.11 2.92 -8.04
C LEU A 202 -6.33 2.21 -7.47
N LEU A 203 -7.41 2.18 -8.23
CA LEU A 203 -8.68 1.61 -7.81
C LEU A 203 -9.21 0.60 -8.82
N ALA A 204 -9.95 -0.39 -8.32
CA ALA A 204 -10.68 -1.34 -9.15
C ALA A 204 -11.96 -0.69 -9.68
N ARG A 205 -12.02 -0.36 -10.96
CA ARG A 205 -13.22 0.23 -11.59
C ARG A 205 -14.51 -0.57 -11.36
N PRO A 206 -14.50 -1.92 -11.46
CA PRO A 206 -15.70 -2.70 -11.18
C PRO A 206 -16.24 -2.57 -9.74
N PHE A 207 -15.40 -2.13 -8.80
CA PHE A 207 -15.80 -1.93 -7.41
C PHE A 207 -16.23 -0.50 -7.11
N LYS A 208 -15.81 0.48 -7.93
CA LYS A 208 -16.00 1.91 -7.67
C LYS A 208 -17.45 2.25 -7.31
N PHE A 209 -17.63 2.93 -6.17
CA PHE A 209 -18.91 3.37 -5.59
C PHE A 209 -19.92 2.26 -5.28
N LYS A 210 -19.51 0.99 -5.22
CA LYS A 210 -20.43 -0.11 -4.90
C LYS A 210 -20.58 -0.36 -3.41
N SER A 211 -19.50 -0.19 -2.63
CA SER A 211 -19.51 -0.37 -1.18
C SER A 211 -18.28 0.26 -0.55
N ARG A 212 -18.28 0.34 0.78
CA ARG A 212 -17.07 0.63 1.57
C ARG A 212 -16.47 -0.68 2.08
N PHE A 213 -15.14 -0.74 2.21
CA PHE A 213 -14.45 -1.96 2.64
C PHE A 213 -14.91 -2.48 4.00
N TRP A 214 -15.18 -1.59 4.96
CA TRP A 214 -15.70 -1.97 6.29
C TRP A 214 -17.12 -2.53 6.29
N ALA A 215 -17.91 -2.24 5.26
CA ALA A 215 -19.27 -2.75 5.10
C ALA A 215 -19.31 -4.10 4.36
N LEU A 216 -18.16 -4.67 4.02
CA LEU A 216 -18.07 -5.94 3.30
C LEU A 216 -17.90 -7.11 4.27
N THR A 217 -18.70 -8.14 4.07
CA THR A 217 -18.45 -9.46 4.66
C THR A 217 -17.40 -10.18 3.82
N LYS A 218 -16.34 -10.66 4.47
CA LYS A 218 -15.27 -11.42 3.80
C LYS A 218 -15.63 -12.90 3.74
N LYS A 219 -15.63 -13.50 2.54
CA LYS A 219 -15.87 -14.92 2.33
C LYS A 219 -14.70 -15.55 1.60
N LYS A 220 -14.03 -16.50 2.25
CA LYS A 220 -12.93 -17.27 1.66
C LYS A 220 -13.49 -18.38 0.77
N THR A 221 -12.90 -18.54 -0.41
CA THR A 221 -13.30 -19.57 -1.38
C THR A 221 -12.11 -19.88 -2.30
N VAL A 222 -12.35 -20.74 -3.29
CA VAL A 222 -11.38 -21.11 -4.32
C VAL A 222 -11.83 -20.54 -5.66
N CYS A 223 -10.88 -20.04 -6.45
CA CYS A 223 -11.14 -19.58 -7.81
C CYS A 223 -11.48 -20.78 -8.71
N GLY A 224 -12.63 -20.74 -9.35
CA GLY A 224 -13.12 -21.81 -10.22
C GLY A 224 -12.70 -21.75 -11.69
N TYR A 225 -11.80 -20.83 -12.08
CA TYR A 225 -11.47 -20.61 -13.49
C TYR A 225 -10.47 -21.59 -14.10
N CYS A 226 -9.57 -22.12 -13.30
CA CYS A 226 -8.56 -23.07 -13.78
C CYS A 226 -8.07 -24.02 -12.68
N GLY A 227 -7.30 -25.04 -13.06
CA GLY A 227 -6.79 -26.07 -12.17
C GLY A 227 -5.78 -25.60 -11.12
N THR A 228 -5.29 -24.35 -11.19
CA THR A 228 -4.41 -23.77 -10.16
C THR A 228 -5.12 -23.67 -8.80
N GLY A 229 -6.47 -23.49 -8.78
CA GLY A 229 -7.25 -23.49 -7.54
C GLY A 229 -6.84 -22.40 -6.55
N CYS A 230 -6.53 -21.19 -7.03
CA CYS A 230 -6.11 -20.08 -6.14
C CYS A 230 -7.16 -19.79 -5.08
N ASN A 231 -6.72 -19.67 -3.84
CA ASN A 231 -7.56 -19.19 -2.76
C ASN A 231 -7.88 -17.70 -2.99
N ILE A 232 -9.16 -17.34 -2.89
CA ILE A 232 -9.61 -15.95 -3.03
C ILE A 232 -10.50 -15.56 -1.86
N THR A 233 -10.45 -14.30 -1.47
CA THR A 233 -11.38 -13.71 -0.49
C THR A 233 -12.33 -12.78 -1.23
N LEU A 234 -13.61 -13.13 -1.25
CA LEU A 234 -14.65 -12.32 -1.86
C LEU A 234 -15.16 -11.28 -0.87
N GLY A 235 -15.32 -10.05 -1.33
CA GLY A 235 -16.05 -8.99 -0.62
C GLY A 235 -17.52 -9.03 -0.99
N VAL A 236 -18.37 -9.36 -0.02
CA VAL A 236 -19.80 -9.53 -0.18
C VAL A 236 -20.52 -8.38 0.50
N LYS A 237 -21.30 -7.63 -0.25
CA LYS A 237 -22.22 -6.62 0.26
C LYS A 237 -23.52 -7.29 0.75
N GLU A 238 -24.35 -6.56 1.47
CA GLU A 238 -25.70 -6.96 1.86
C GLU A 238 -26.42 -7.70 0.72
N ASN A 239 -27.27 -8.68 1.08
CA ASN A 239 -28.03 -9.51 0.13
C ASN A 239 -27.18 -10.44 -0.78
N LYS A 240 -26.01 -10.82 -0.32
CA LYS A 240 -25.12 -11.81 -0.99
C LYS A 240 -24.51 -11.36 -2.33
N ASN A 241 -24.54 -10.08 -2.67
CA ASN A 241 -23.89 -9.57 -3.88
C ASN A 241 -22.38 -9.51 -3.71
N VAL A 242 -21.65 -10.27 -4.52
CA VAL A 242 -20.18 -10.18 -4.59
C VAL A 242 -19.81 -8.94 -5.39
N VAL A 243 -19.06 -8.04 -4.78
CA VAL A 243 -18.70 -6.75 -5.39
C VAL A 243 -17.21 -6.59 -5.66
N THR A 244 -16.37 -7.40 -5.04
CA THR A 244 -14.92 -7.35 -5.25
C THR A 244 -14.22 -8.63 -4.80
N THR A 245 -12.97 -8.82 -5.23
CA THR A 245 -12.01 -9.75 -4.62
C THR A 245 -11.06 -8.96 -3.75
N ILE A 246 -11.05 -9.28 -2.45
CA ILE A 246 -10.21 -8.62 -1.46
C ILE A 246 -8.80 -9.22 -1.50
N TYR A 247 -7.79 -8.37 -1.44
CA TYR A 247 -6.42 -8.81 -1.29
C TYR A 247 -6.19 -9.37 0.13
N ASP A 248 -5.63 -10.58 0.19
CA ASP A 248 -5.25 -11.23 1.44
C ASP A 248 -3.88 -11.89 1.24
N GLU A 249 -2.85 -11.25 1.76
CA GLU A 249 -1.46 -11.69 1.59
C GLU A 249 -1.12 -12.98 2.34
N ASN A 250 -1.95 -13.36 3.32
CA ASN A 250 -1.77 -14.58 4.10
C ASN A 250 -2.58 -15.75 3.52
N GLN A 251 -3.18 -15.58 2.35
CA GLN A 251 -4.04 -16.56 1.74
C GLN A 251 -3.33 -17.35 0.65
N GLY A 252 -3.18 -18.65 0.88
CA GLY A 252 -2.70 -19.64 -0.07
C GLY A 252 -1.24 -19.46 -0.51
N PHE A 253 -0.81 -20.34 -1.40
CA PHE A 253 0.57 -20.38 -1.94
C PHE A 253 0.98 -19.16 -2.77
N HIS A 254 0.01 -18.42 -3.31
CA HIS A 254 0.23 -17.26 -4.17
C HIS A 254 0.36 -15.93 -3.39
N ASN A 255 0.33 -15.94 -2.06
CA ASN A 255 0.50 -14.76 -1.20
C ASN A 255 -0.39 -13.57 -1.63
N GLY A 256 -1.65 -13.84 -2.00
CA GLY A 256 -2.62 -12.85 -2.47
C GLY A 256 -2.42 -12.36 -3.91
N GLN A 257 -1.42 -12.87 -4.65
CA GLN A 257 -1.27 -12.56 -6.08
C GLN A 257 -2.27 -13.38 -6.90
N LEU A 258 -2.97 -12.74 -7.81
CA LEU A 258 -4.01 -13.34 -8.64
C LEU A 258 -3.83 -12.91 -10.10
N CYS A 259 -4.30 -13.73 -11.02
CA CYS A 259 -4.47 -13.29 -12.41
C CYS A 259 -5.76 -12.45 -12.57
N VAL A 260 -5.97 -11.89 -13.73
CA VAL A 260 -7.17 -11.08 -14.05
C VAL A 260 -8.47 -11.79 -13.70
N ARG A 261 -8.58 -13.09 -13.98
CA ARG A 261 -9.79 -13.89 -13.72
C ARG A 261 -10.07 -14.00 -12.22
N GLY A 262 -9.08 -14.34 -11.43
CA GLY A 262 -9.23 -14.42 -9.96
C GLY A 262 -9.50 -13.07 -9.32
N ARG A 263 -8.92 -11.99 -9.86
CA ARG A 263 -9.07 -10.63 -9.33
C ARG A 263 -10.39 -9.97 -9.68
N PHE A 264 -10.85 -10.10 -10.93
CA PHE A 264 -11.99 -9.35 -11.45
C PHE A 264 -13.13 -10.23 -11.98
N GLY A 265 -12.93 -11.55 -12.10
CA GLY A 265 -13.87 -12.46 -12.75
C GLY A 265 -15.04 -12.94 -11.87
N TYR A 266 -15.30 -12.34 -10.73
CA TYR A 266 -16.34 -12.78 -9.77
C TYR A 266 -17.78 -12.51 -10.22
N GLN A 267 -18.00 -11.76 -11.28
CA GLN A 267 -19.32 -11.30 -11.71
C GLN A 267 -20.27 -12.45 -12.09
N PHE A 268 -19.73 -13.59 -12.55
CA PHE A 268 -20.55 -14.77 -12.90
C PHE A 268 -21.32 -15.32 -11.69
N ILE A 269 -20.86 -15.07 -10.46
CA ILE A 269 -21.48 -15.59 -9.23
C ILE A 269 -22.91 -15.06 -9.07
N SER A 270 -23.15 -13.81 -9.49
CA SER A 270 -24.45 -13.14 -9.40
C SER A 270 -25.15 -13.04 -10.77
N SER A 271 -24.74 -13.84 -11.79
CA SER A 271 -25.33 -13.81 -13.12
C SER A 271 -26.66 -14.54 -13.16
N ASP A 272 -27.69 -13.91 -13.73
CA ASP A 272 -29.01 -14.51 -13.97
C ASP A 272 -28.95 -15.68 -14.97
N LYS A 273 -27.87 -15.78 -15.76
CA LYS A 273 -27.62 -16.88 -16.70
C LYS A 273 -26.98 -18.11 -16.04
N ARG A 274 -26.72 -18.08 -14.76
CA ARG A 274 -26.12 -19.18 -14.01
C ARG A 274 -27.17 -20.28 -13.79
N LEU A 275 -26.84 -21.51 -14.13
CA LEU A 275 -27.64 -22.67 -13.75
C LEU A 275 -27.59 -22.87 -12.24
N LEU A 276 -28.75 -22.91 -11.60
CA LEU A 276 -28.87 -22.99 -10.13
C LEU A 276 -29.37 -24.37 -9.65
N THR A 277 -29.62 -25.29 -10.59
CA THR A 277 -30.09 -26.66 -10.29
C THR A 277 -29.25 -27.67 -11.02
#